data_964fa638fa7583b52de4a6d37b9894c2
#
_entry.id   964fa638fa7583b52de4a6d37b9894c2
#
_cell.length_a   1.000
_cell.length_b   1.000
_cell.length_c   1.000
_cell.angle_alpha   90.00
_cell.angle_beta   90.00
_cell.angle_gamma   90.00
#
_symmetry.space_group_name_H-M   'P 1'
#
loop_
_entity.id
_entity.type
_entity.pdbx_description
1 polymer ?
#
loop_
_entity_poly.entity_id
_entity_poly.type
_entity_poly.pdbx_seq_one_letter_code
_entity_poly.pdbx_strand_id
1 'polypeptide(L)'
;MEREFKWMIPDPSEFDPIADSSTVSALVQKKGRLEMEAMYYDTADNLIARCHGGLRLRRENETRVVCLKLAAESGFGGARKAREEYECTAPDIRTGIQNLPAAGAPQDICDCLLQANLIELGLTAFTRFWFLLSYQGCTCELAFDYGKLTRNGRVGPICEMELELKSGSEADFDALAVQLQQEFDLKPQPLSKLARMMRL
;
A
#
# COMPACT_ATOMS: atom_id res chain seq x y z
N MET A 1 6.79 10.26 5.09
CA MET A 1 5.77 10.46 4.03
C MET A 1 6.02 9.38 2.99
N GLU A 2 5.03 8.53 2.76
CA GLU A 2 5.11 7.44 1.77
C GLU A 2 5.06 8.06 0.35
N ARG A 3 5.97 7.64 -0.52
CA ARG A 3 6.00 8.04 -1.93
C ARG A 3 6.03 6.80 -2.79
N GLU A 4 4.95 6.58 -3.56
CA GLU A 4 4.81 5.40 -4.41
C GLU A 4 4.31 5.75 -5.82
N PHE A 5 4.72 4.96 -6.78
CA PHE A 5 4.07 4.82 -8.09
C PHE A 5 3.40 3.46 -8.17
N LYS A 6 2.28 3.40 -8.85
CA LYS A 6 1.51 2.17 -9.01
C LYS A 6 0.99 2.03 -10.42
N TRP A 7 1.14 0.83 -10.98
CA TRP A 7 0.69 0.52 -12.34
C TRP A 7 -0.16 -0.74 -12.37
N MET A 8 -1.11 -0.77 -13.29
CA MET A 8 -1.87 -1.97 -13.62
C MET A 8 -0.96 -2.90 -14.43
N ILE A 9 -0.96 -4.18 -14.10
CA ILE A 9 -0.37 -5.23 -14.92
C ILE A 9 -1.52 -6.08 -15.46
N PRO A 10 -1.66 -6.25 -16.80
CA PRO A 10 -2.77 -6.98 -17.38
C PRO A 10 -2.81 -8.45 -16.98
N ASP A 11 -1.65 -9.09 -16.90
CA ASP A 11 -1.51 -10.51 -16.60
C ASP A 11 -0.25 -10.77 -15.76
N PRO A 12 -0.31 -11.67 -14.76
CA PRO A 12 0.83 -11.97 -13.90
C PRO A 12 2.02 -12.60 -14.64
N SER A 13 1.84 -13.12 -15.84
CA SER A 13 2.95 -13.60 -16.69
C SER A 13 3.91 -12.50 -17.12
N GLU A 14 3.51 -11.22 -16.96
CA GLU A 14 4.39 -10.07 -17.24
C GLU A 14 5.35 -9.75 -16.08
N PHE A 15 5.17 -10.35 -14.90
CA PHE A 15 6.02 -10.07 -13.73
C PHE A 15 7.47 -10.48 -13.96
N ASP A 16 7.69 -11.74 -14.38
CA ASP A 16 9.05 -12.26 -14.61
C ASP A 16 9.78 -11.50 -15.73
N PRO A 17 9.18 -11.23 -16.91
CA PRO A 17 9.80 -10.40 -17.93
C PRO A 17 10.25 -9.01 -17.44
N ILE A 18 9.47 -8.36 -16.58
CA ILE A 18 9.85 -7.06 -16.00
C ILE A 18 10.97 -7.23 -14.97
N ALA A 19 10.81 -8.17 -14.03
CA ALA A 19 11.76 -8.41 -12.94
C ALA A 19 13.13 -8.86 -13.43
N ASP A 20 13.17 -9.69 -14.49
CA ASP A 20 14.40 -10.25 -15.07
C ASP A 20 15.00 -9.34 -16.17
N SER A 21 14.35 -8.21 -16.50
CA SER A 21 14.92 -7.24 -17.44
C SER A 21 16.28 -6.74 -16.97
N SER A 22 17.12 -6.30 -17.92
CA SER A 22 18.43 -5.73 -17.59
C SER A 22 18.32 -4.48 -16.71
N THR A 23 17.25 -3.70 -16.89
CA THR A 23 16.96 -2.49 -16.12
C THR A 23 16.69 -2.79 -14.65
N VAL A 24 15.88 -3.81 -14.35
CA VAL A 24 15.53 -4.16 -12.98
C VAL A 24 16.59 -5.06 -12.35
N SER A 25 16.97 -6.15 -13.01
CA SER A 25 17.87 -7.18 -12.46
C SER A 25 19.24 -6.64 -12.02
N ALA A 26 19.79 -5.64 -12.75
CA ALA A 26 21.05 -4.98 -12.39
C ALA A 26 20.97 -4.16 -11.11
N LEU A 27 19.78 -3.75 -10.66
CA LEU A 27 19.56 -2.90 -9.48
C LEU A 27 19.23 -3.69 -8.22
N VAL A 28 18.89 -4.98 -8.34
CA VAL A 28 18.39 -5.80 -7.22
C VAL A 28 19.46 -6.05 -6.18
N GLN A 29 19.18 -5.65 -4.94
CA GLN A 29 20.02 -5.92 -3.76
C GLN A 29 19.49 -7.11 -2.95
N LYS A 30 18.16 -7.19 -2.82
CA LYS A 30 17.44 -8.26 -2.10
C LYS A 30 16.10 -8.49 -2.77
N LYS A 31 15.57 -9.69 -2.61
CA LYS A 31 14.21 -10.03 -3.07
C LYS A 31 13.57 -11.03 -2.14
N GLY A 32 12.25 -11.11 -2.19
CA GLY A 32 11.50 -12.07 -1.40
C GLY A 32 10.04 -12.18 -1.81
N ARG A 33 9.32 -12.98 -1.05
CA ARG A 33 7.90 -13.25 -1.26
C ARG A 33 7.15 -13.14 0.07
N LEU A 34 5.97 -12.52 0.04
CA LEU A 34 5.07 -12.40 1.18
C LEU A 34 3.67 -12.85 0.79
N GLU A 35 3.03 -13.61 1.68
CA GLU A 35 1.59 -13.83 1.63
C GLU A 35 0.92 -12.74 2.43
N MET A 36 0.10 -11.94 1.76
CA MET A 36 -0.51 -10.73 2.28
C MET A 36 -2.01 -10.93 2.39
N GLU A 37 -2.53 -10.69 3.59
CA GLU A 37 -3.98 -10.64 3.83
C GLU A 37 -4.31 -9.43 4.68
N ALA A 38 -5.28 -8.62 4.28
CA ALA A 38 -5.66 -7.45 5.06
C ALA A 38 -7.17 -7.28 5.11
N MET A 39 -7.72 -7.26 6.32
CA MET A 39 -9.07 -6.83 6.60
C MET A 39 -9.09 -5.31 6.82
N TYR A 40 -9.98 -4.63 6.10
CA TYR A 40 -10.19 -3.19 6.23
C TYR A 40 -11.37 -2.89 7.14
N TYR A 41 -11.25 -1.81 7.92
CA TYR A 41 -12.22 -1.40 8.92
C TYR A 41 -12.59 0.08 8.77
N ASP A 42 -13.80 0.42 9.22
CA ASP A 42 -14.23 1.79 9.49
C ASP A 42 -15.26 1.77 10.64
N THR A 43 -15.69 2.93 11.07
CA THR A 43 -16.84 3.08 11.96
C THR A 43 -18.14 3.11 11.15
N ALA A 44 -19.28 2.86 11.82
CA ALA A 44 -20.58 2.89 11.15
C ALA A 44 -20.92 4.25 10.52
N ASP A 45 -20.35 5.35 11.04
CA ASP A 45 -20.50 6.71 10.50
C ASP A 45 -19.36 7.13 9.56
N ASN A 46 -18.53 6.17 9.11
CA ASN A 46 -17.46 6.35 8.13
C ASN A 46 -16.38 7.37 8.57
N LEU A 47 -15.94 7.33 9.82
CA LEU A 47 -14.94 8.26 10.36
C LEU A 47 -13.66 8.27 9.51
N ILE A 48 -13.11 7.09 9.21
CA ILE A 48 -11.85 6.97 8.46
C ILE A 48 -12.03 7.40 6.99
N ALA A 49 -13.15 7.05 6.37
CA ALA A 49 -13.46 7.49 5.01
C ALA A 49 -13.61 9.03 4.92
N ARG A 50 -14.22 9.69 5.93
CA ARG A 50 -14.30 11.17 6.01
C ARG A 50 -12.92 11.81 6.15
N CYS A 51 -11.98 11.15 6.82
CA CYS A 51 -10.58 11.56 6.89
C CYS A 51 -9.78 11.19 5.62
N HIS A 52 -10.46 10.74 4.55
CA HIS A 52 -9.82 10.23 3.33
C HIS A 52 -8.74 9.17 3.58
N GLY A 53 -8.94 8.38 4.63
CA GLY A 53 -7.98 7.42 5.16
C GLY A 53 -8.32 5.97 4.84
N GLY A 54 -7.59 5.09 5.53
CA GLY A 54 -7.81 3.65 5.55
C GLY A 54 -7.27 3.05 6.83
N LEU A 55 -8.04 2.19 7.47
CA LEU A 55 -7.63 1.41 8.64
C LEU A 55 -7.65 -0.07 8.27
N ARG A 56 -6.57 -0.77 8.53
CA ARG A 56 -6.48 -2.21 8.23
C ARG A 56 -5.68 -2.98 9.28
N LEU A 57 -6.05 -4.22 9.48
CA LEU A 57 -5.20 -5.25 10.08
C LEU A 57 -4.66 -6.12 8.94
N ARG A 58 -3.35 -6.09 8.74
CA ARG A 58 -2.64 -6.83 7.68
C ARG A 58 -1.83 -7.96 8.29
N ARG A 59 -1.92 -9.14 7.69
CA ARG A 59 -1.03 -10.26 7.95
C ARG A 59 0.00 -10.33 6.82
N GLU A 60 1.27 -10.38 7.19
CA GLU A 60 2.43 -10.55 6.33
C GLU A 60 3.13 -11.85 6.76
N ASN A 61 2.87 -12.94 6.06
CA ASN A 61 3.20 -14.28 6.54
C ASN A 61 2.63 -14.49 7.95
N GLU A 62 3.49 -14.57 8.99
CA GLU A 62 3.08 -14.77 10.39
C GLU A 62 2.95 -13.46 11.19
N THR A 63 3.43 -12.34 10.66
CA THR A 63 3.38 -11.03 11.34
C THR A 63 2.06 -10.34 11.08
N ARG A 64 1.46 -9.75 12.14
CA ARG A 64 0.27 -8.92 12.02
C ARG A 64 0.62 -7.46 12.28
N VAL A 65 0.20 -6.60 11.37
CA VAL A 65 0.46 -5.16 11.40
C VAL A 65 -0.86 -4.40 11.29
N VAL A 66 -1.11 -3.50 12.23
CA VAL A 66 -2.20 -2.53 12.11
C VAL A 66 -1.65 -1.28 11.45
N CYS A 67 -2.34 -0.82 10.42
CA CYS A 67 -1.96 0.35 9.64
C CYS A 67 -3.15 1.32 9.58
N LEU A 68 -2.89 2.58 9.95
CA LEU A 68 -3.79 3.72 9.76
C LEU A 68 -3.14 4.66 8.77
N LYS A 69 -3.80 4.87 7.62
CA LYS A 69 -3.43 5.90 6.64
C LYS A 69 -4.42 7.04 6.74
N LEU A 70 -3.93 8.28 6.80
CA LEU A 70 -4.74 9.48 6.79
C LEU A 70 -4.26 10.41 5.67
N ALA A 71 -5.17 11.24 5.12
CA ALA A 71 -4.74 12.31 4.24
C ALA A 71 -3.93 13.32 5.05
N ALA A 72 -2.74 13.69 4.56
CA ALA A 72 -1.99 14.78 5.18
C ALA A 72 -2.76 16.08 5.07
N GLU A 73 -2.82 16.85 6.15
CA GLU A 73 -3.30 18.23 6.14
C GLU A 73 -2.30 19.12 5.37
N SER A 74 -2.32 19.07 4.06
CA SER A 74 -1.54 20.01 3.26
C SER A 74 -2.46 20.72 2.29
N GLY A 75 -2.62 22.02 2.56
CA GLY A 75 -3.18 22.96 1.63
C GLY A 75 -2.36 23.02 0.33
N PHE A 76 -3.09 23.38 -0.73
CA PHE A 76 -2.67 23.68 -2.09
C PHE A 76 -2.52 22.53 -3.08
N GLY A 77 -3.56 22.45 -3.88
CA GLY A 77 -3.72 22.01 -5.26
C GLY A 77 -2.53 21.35 -5.96
N GLY A 78 -2.55 20.02 -6.01
CA GLY A 78 -1.69 19.22 -6.85
C GLY A 78 -2.10 17.75 -6.81
N ALA A 79 -1.92 17.03 -7.89
CA ALA A 79 -2.30 15.62 -8.07
C ALA A 79 -1.58 14.61 -7.12
N ARG A 80 -0.80 15.09 -6.16
CA ARG A 80 -0.09 14.32 -5.14
C ARG A 80 -0.83 14.47 -3.81
N LYS A 81 -1.60 13.47 -3.43
CA LYS A 81 -2.12 13.36 -2.05
C LYS A 81 -1.00 12.77 -1.19
N ALA A 82 -0.32 13.63 -0.45
CA ALA A 82 0.54 13.17 0.64
C ALA A 82 -0.35 12.42 1.64
N ARG A 83 0.09 11.24 2.08
CA ARG A 83 -0.57 10.44 3.11
C ARG A 83 0.40 10.22 4.24
N GLU A 84 -0.12 10.34 5.43
CA GLU A 84 0.59 9.91 6.63
C GLU A 84 0.19 8.49 6.93
N GLU A 85 1.18 7.65 7.16
CA GLU A 85 1.00 6.23 7.48
C GLU A 85 1.59 5.95 8.84
N TYR A 86 0.78 5.31 9.69
CA TYR A 86 1.14 4.90 11.04
C TYR A 86 0.95 3.40 11.14
N GLU A 87 1.98 2.69 11.55
CA GLU A 87 1.97 1.24 11.65
C GLU A 87 2.51 0.75 12.99
N CYS A 88 1.91 -0.33 13.48
CA CYS A 88 2.43 -1.06 14.63
C CYS A 88 2.11 -2.55 14.52
N THR A 89 3.00 -3.39 15.05
CA THR A 89 2.73 -4.82 15.20
C THR A 89 1.73 -5.03 16.32
N ALA A 90 0.66 -5.78 16.06
CA ALA A 90 -0.37 -6.09 17.05
C ALA A 90 -1.11 -7.39 16.73
N PRO A 91 -1.60 -8.14 17.72
CA PRO A 91 -2.33 -9.39 17.51
C PRO A 91 -3.72 -9.17 16.86
N ASP A 92 -4.34 -8.02 17.10
CA ASP A 92 -5.67 -7.67 16.64
C ASP A 92 -5.82 -6.16 16.38
N ILE A 93 -6.93 -5.77 15.76
CA ILE A 93 -7.17 -4.39 15.33
C ILE A 93 -7.28 -3.42 16.53
N ARG A 94 -7.92 -3.83 17.64
CA ARG A 94 -8.11 -2.95 18.78
C ARG A 94 -6.82 -2.70 19.55
N THR A 95 -6.04 -3.74 19.78
CA THR A 95 -4.69 -3.62 20.36
C THR A 95 -3.80 -2.74 19.50
N GLY A 96 -3.89 -2.89 18.16
CA GLY A 96 -3.15 -2.03 17.26
C GLY A 96 -3.56 -0.57 17.35
N ILE A 97 -4.85 -0.24 17.34
CA ILE A 97 -5.33 1.14 17.49
C ILE A 97 -4.83 1.76 18.81
N GLN A 98 -4.78 1.01 19.91
CA GLN A 98 -4.22 1.47 21.19
C GLN A 98 -2.72 1.82 21.07
N ASN A 99 -1.98 1.12 20.23
CA ASN A 99 -0.54 1.28 20.08
C ASN A 99 -0.15 2.31 19.01
N LEU A 100 -1.04 2.63 18.05
CA LEU A 100 -0.76 3.57 16.95
C LEU A 100 -0.30 4.97 17.40
N PRO A 101 -0.79 5.55 18.52
CA PRO A 101 -0.28 6.84 18.99
C PRO A 101 1.22 6.83 19.31
N ALA A 102 1.78 5.72 19.78
CA ALA A 102 3.22 5.57 19.97
C ALA A 102 4.00 5.58 18.64
N ALA A 103 3.35 5.28 17.53
CA ALA A 103 3.89 5.42 16.17
C ALA A 103 3.59 6.80 15.54
N GLY A 104 3.02 7.74 16.32
CA GLY A 104 2.74 9.12 15.91
C GLY A 104 1.33 9.38 15.39
N ALA A 105 0.42 8.39 15.39
CA ALA A 105 -0.96 8.60 14.97
C ALA A 105 -1.70 9.59 15.90
N PRO A 106 -2.65 10.41 15.37
CA PRO A 106 -3.44 11.33 16.16
C PRO A 106 -4.23 10.60 17.25
N GLN A 107 -4.02 11.02 18.52
CA GLN A 107 -4.62 10.37 19.68
C GLN A 107 -6.15 10.43 19.66
N ASP A 108 -6.72 11.57 19.30
CA ASP A 108 -8.15 11.81 19.22
C ASP A 108 -8.86 10.87 18.22
N ILE A 109 -8.25 10.61 17.06
CA ILE A 109 -8.76 9.65 16.08
C ILE A 109 -8.70 8.23 16.66
N CYS A 110 -7.59 7.85 17.30
CA CYS A 110 -7.47 6.54 17.93
C CYS A 110 -8.49 6.35 19.06
N ASP A 111 -8.72 7.37 19.89
CA ASP A 111 -9.72 7.33 20.95
C ASP A 111 -11.15 7.18 20.40
N CYS A 112 -11.49 7.90 19.34
CA CYS A 112 -12.77 7.74 18.65
C CYS A 112 -12.94 6.31 18.10
N LEU A 113 -11.90 5.74 17.47
CA LEU A 113 -11.93 4.38 16.93
C LEU A 113 -12.09 3.33 18.02
N LEU A 114 -11.47 3.52 19.20
CA LEU A 114 -11.58 2.60 20.34
C LEU A 114 -12.98 2.61 20.98
N GLN A 115 -13.64 3.76 20.96
CA GLN A 115 -15.02 3.89 21.50
C GLN A 115 -16.07 3.40 20.49
N ALA A 116 -15.77 3.42 19.20
CA ALA A 116 -16.71 3.05 18.15
C ALA A 116 -16.85 1.52 18.00
N ASN A 117 -17.99 1.11 17.43
CA ASN A 117 -18.12 -0.23 16.86
C ASN A 117 -17.53 -0.24 15.46
N LEU A 118 -16.40 -0.95 15.28
CA LEU A 118 -15.75 -1.10 13.98
C LEU A 118 -16.52 -2.11 13.14
N ILE A 119 -16.72 -1.76 11.88
CA ILE A 119 -17.31 -2.61 10.85
C ILE A 119 -16.23 -3.07 9.86
N GLU A 120 -16.31 -4.31 9.42
CA GLU A 120 -15.46 -4.87 8.38
C GLU A 120 -15.94 -4.41 7.01
N LEU A 121 -15.06 -3.77 6.25
CA LEU A 121 -15.38 -3.26 4.91
C LEU A 121 -15.15 -4.29 3.82
N GLY A 122 -14.17 -5.17 4.02
CA GLY A 122 -13.78 -6.22 3.08
C GLY A 122 -12.32 -6.62 3.21
N LEU A 123 -11.95 -7.65 2.46
CA LEU A 123 -10.67 -8.35 2.55
C LEU A 123 -9.86 -8.21 1.27
N THR A 124 -8.55 -8.04 1.40
CA THR A 124 -7.57 -8.26 0.32
C THR A 124 -6.73 -9.48 0.66
N ALA A 125 -6.51 -10.36 -0.32
CA ALA A 125 -5.61 -11.51 -0.16
C ALA A 125 -4.77 -11.65 -1.44
N PHE A 126 -3.45 -11.56 -1.31
CA PHE A 126 -2.55 -11.58 -2.46
C PHE A 126 -1.15 -12.04 -2.07
N THR A 127 -0.42 -12.55 -3.05
CA THR A 127 1.03 -12.77 -2.95
C THR A 127 1.74 -11.52 -3.43
N ARG A 128 2.74 -11.05 -2.69
CA ARG A 128 3.68 -9.99 -3.07
C ARG A 128 5.03 -10.58 -3.37
N PHE A 129 5.55 -10.34 -4.57
CA PHE A 129 6.96 -10.52 -4.91
C PHE A 129 7.64 -9.17 -4.82
N TRP A 130 8.64 -9.02 -3.95
CA TRP A 130 9.29 -7.73 -3.74
C TRP A 130 10.78 -7.79 -4.03
N PHE A 131 11.32 -6.67 -4.52
CA PHE A 131 12.71 -6.47 -4.91
C PHE A 131 13.19 -5.14 -4.33
N LEU A 132 14.19 -5.17 -3.47
CA LEU A 132 14.86 -3.97 -3.00
C LEU A 132 15.88 -3.56 -4.05
N LEU A 133 15.69 -2.38 -4.61
CA LEU A 133 16.51 -1.83 -5.68
C LEU A 133 17.38 -0.69 -5.15
N SER A 134 18.62 -0.59 -5.67
CA SER A 134 19.48 0.56 -5.49
C SER A 134 19.69 1.23 -6.85
N TYR A 135 19.19 2.45 -7.00
CA TYR A 135 19.29 3.22 -8.23
C TYR A 135 19.83 4.61 -7.94
N GLN A 136 21.03 4.93 -8.48
CA GLN A 136 21.70 6.22 -8.27
C GLN A 136 21.71 6.62 -6.78
N GLY A 137 21.05 7.71 -6.40
CA GLY A 137 20.97 8.23 -5.04
C GLY A 137 19.76 7.73 -4.22
N CYS A 138 19.02 6.73 -4.68
CA CYS A 138 17.84 6.23 -3.96
C CYS A 138 17.83 4.70 -3.76
N THR A 139 17.15 4.29 -2.70
CA THR A 139 16.75 2.90 -2.45
C THR A 139 15.24 2.82 -2.53
N CYS A 140 14.70 1.89 -3.31
CA CYS A 140 13.27 1.71 -3.48
C CYS A 140 12.90 0.23 -3.46
N GLU A 141 11.63 -0.05 -3.17
CA GLU A 141 11.05 -1.37 -3.27
C GLU A 141 10.17 -1.43 -4.53
N LEU A 142 10.48 -2.36 -5.41
CA LEU A 142 9.61 -2.77 -6.51
C LEU A 142 8.83 -3.99 -6.05
N ALA A 143 7.51 -3.94 -6.13
CA ALA A 143 6.65 -5.03 -5.71
C ALA A 143 5.63 -5.39 -6.80
N PHE A 144 5.42 -6.69 -6.99
CA PHE A 144 4.36 -7.24 -7.84
C PHE A 144 3.34 -7.94 -6.95
N ASP A 145 2.09 -7.47 -7.00
CA ASP A 145 0.98 -7.98 -6.21
C ASP A 145 -0.01 -8.73 -7.10
N TYR A 146 -0.27 -9.99 -6.77
CA TYR A 146 -1.24 -10.83 -7.47
C TYR A 146 -2.20 -11.51 -6.50
N GLY A 147 -3.51 -11.32 -6.69
CA GLY A 147 -4.52 -11.89 -5.82
C GLY A 147 -5.91 -11.32 -6.03
N LYS A 148 -6.63 -11.10 -4.93
CA LYS A 148 -8.04 -10.70 -4.99
C LYS A 148 -8.45 -9.70 -3.92
N LEU A 149 -9.45 -8.90 -4.25
CA LEU A 149 -10.25 -8.06 -3.37
C LEU A 149 -11.58 -8.79 -3.15
N THR A 150 -12.11 -8.79 -1.95
CA THR A 150 -13.41 -9.40 -1.64
C THR A 150 -14.23 -8.44 -0.79
N ARG A 151 -15.50 -8.21 -1.18
CA ARG A 151 -16.45 -7.40 -0.44
C ARG A 151 -17.87 -7.86 -0.73
N ASN A 152 -18.68 -8.11 0.31
CA ASN A 152 -20.10 -8.50 0.18
C ASN A 152 -20.34 -9.66 -0.79
N GLY A 153 -19.46 -10.67 -0.79
CA GLY A 153 -19.52 -11.82 -1.71
C GLY A 153 -19.05 -11.55 -3.13
N ARG A 154 -18.71 -10.31 -3.49
CA ARG A 154 -18.12 -9.96 -4.78
C ARG A 154 -16.61 -10.03 -4.72
N VAL A 155 -15.99 -10.39 -5.84
CA VAL A 155 -14.54 -10.55 -5.96
C VAL A 155 -14.02 -9.73 -7.13
N GLY A 156 -12.91 -9.02 -6.91
CA GLY A 156 -12.17 -8.31 -7.95
C GLY A 156 -10.69 -8.70 -7.95
N PRO A 157 -9.98 -8.56 -9.07
CA PRO A 157 -8.58 -8.94 -9.16
C PRO A 157 -7.64 -7.90 -8.52
N ILE A 158 -6.51 -8.40 -8.02
CA ILE A 158 -5.27 -7.63 -7.79
C ILE A 158 -4.25 -8.17 -8.78
N CYS A 159 -3.75 -7.32 -9.67
CA CYS A 159 -2.60 -7.57 -10.53
C CYS A 159 -1.98 -6.22 -10.82
N GLU A 160 -0.94 -5.88 -10.06
CA GLU A 160 -0.36 -4.53 -10.09
C GLU A 160 1.12 -4.55 -9.73
N MET A 161 1.83 -3.55 -10.19
CA MET A 161 3.20 -3.26 -9.80
C MET A 161 3.23 -1.95 -9.01
N GLU A 162 3.97 -1.95 -7.91
CA GLU A 162 4.21 -0.78 -7.07
C GLU A 162 5.71 -0.49 -7.01
N LEU A 163 6.10 0.77 -7.06
CA LEU A 163 7.46 1.23 -6.76
C LEU A 163 7.38 2.23 -5.63
N GLU A 164 8.03 1.92 -4.50
CA GLU A 164 7.99 2.73 -3.29
C GLU A 164 9.39 3.23 -2.92
N LEU A 165 9.52 4.53 -2.65
CA LEU A 165 10.77 5.12 -2.15
C LEU A 165 10.98 4.72 -0.69
N LYS A 166 12.07 4.01 -0.40
CA LYS A 166 12.47 3.66 0.98
C LYS A 166 13.42 4.72 1.57
N SER A 167 14.34 5.24 0.77
CA SER A 167 15.26 6.29 1.21
C SER A 167 15.97 6.96 0.03
N GLY A 168 16.49 8.17 0.24
CA GLY A 168 17.36 8.86 -0.69
C GLY A 168 16.65 9.89 -1.58
N SER A 169 17.17 10.06 -2.79
CA SER A 169 16.78 11.12 -3.72
C SER A 169 15.41 10.86 -4.35
N GLU A 170 14.47 11.78 -4.15
CA GLU A 170 13.16 11.75 -4.82
C GLU A 170 13.28 11.95 -6.34
N ALA A 171 14.26 12.75 -6.80
CA ALA A 171 14.46 12.99 -8.22
C ALA A 171 14.93 11.72 -8.95
N ASP A 172 15.83 10.95 -8.32
CA ASP A 172 16.29 9.68 -8.88
C ASP A 172 15.18 8.63 -8.87
N PHE A 173 14.38 8.61 -7.81
CA PHE A 173 13.20 7.75 -7.72
C PHE A 173 12.18 8.06 -8.83
N ASP A 174 11.87 9.34 -9.07
CA ASP A 174 10.99 9.76 -10.18
C ASP A 174 11.57 9.36 -11.54
N ALA A 175 12.89 9.52 -11.72
CA ALA A 175 13.56 9.13 -12.96
C ALA A 175 13.44 7.62 -13.24
N LEU A 176 13.64 6.78 -12.19
CA LEU A 176 13.44 5.33 -12.31
C LEU A 176 12.00 4.98 -12.65
N ALA A 177 11.03 5.63 -11.99
CA ALA A 177 9.60 5.38 -12.26
C ALA A 177 9.23 5.71 -13.71
N VAL A 178 9.73 6.83 -14.25
CA VAL A 178 9.52 7.23 -15.65
C VAL A 178 10.17 6.22 -16.61
N GLN A 179 11.40 5.78 -16.31
CA GLN A 179 12.10 4.79 -17.11
C GLN A 179 11.32 3.48 -17.19
N LEU A 180 10.88 2.92 -16.04
CA LEU A 180 10.10 1.68 -15.99
C LEU A 180 8.77 1.83 -16.74
N GLN A 181 8.08 2.96 -16.55
CA GLN A 181 6.81 3.21 -17.21
C GLN A 181 6.95 3.25 -18.74
N GLN A 182 8.01 3.85 -19.25
CA GLN A 182 8.26 3.94 -20.69
C GLN A 182 8.72 2.61 -21.29
N GLU A 183 9.65 1.92 -20.62
CA GLU A 183 10.22 0.67 -21.08
C GLU A 183 9.18 -0.44 -21.22
N PHE A 184 8.24 -0.53 -20.26
CA PHE A 184 7.23 -1.60 -20.21
C PHE A 184 5.82 -1.12 -20.59
N ASP A 185 5.65 0.09 -21.13
CA ASP A 185 4.34 0.70 -21.46
C ASP A 185 3.30 0.60 -20.33
N LEU A 186 3.75 0.84 -19.09
CA LEU A 186 2.93 0.66 -17.90
C LEU A 186 1.81 1.69 -17.80
N LYS A 187 0.61 1.24 -17.47
CA LYS A 187 -0.55 2.12 -17.27
C LYS A 187 -0.75 2.42 -15.79
N PRO A 188 -0.83 3.70 -15.38
CA PRO A 188 -1.03 4.05 -13.98
C PRO A 188 -2.28 3.43 -13.36
N GLN A 189 -2.17 2.95 -12.10
CA GLN A 189 -3.29 2.52 -11.27
C GLN A 189 -3.64 3.61 -10.27
N PRO A 190 -4.63 4.49 -10.55
CA PRO A 190 -4.90 5.65 -9.70
C PRO A 190 -5.63 5.30 -8.40
N LEU A 191 -6.17 4.09 -8.30
CA LEU A 191 -6.98 3.67 -7.17
C LEU A 191 -6.21 2.74 -6.24
N SER A 192 -6.31 2.99 -4.94
CA SER A 192 -5.83 2.05 -3.93
C SER A 192 -6.63 0.74 -3.93
N LYS A 193 -6.07 -0.34 -3.37
CA LYS A 193 -6.76 -1.61 -3.16
C LYS A 193 -8.10 -1.40 -2.43
N LEU A 194 -8.12 -0.57 -1.36
CA LEU A 194 -9.35 -0.19 -0.65
C LEU A 194 -10.35 0.51 -1.58
N ALA A 195 -9.93 1.51 -2.35
CA ALA A 195 -10.83 2.25 -3.23
C ALA A 195 -11.43 1.37 -4.32
N ARG A 196 -10.68 0.40 -4.86
CA ARG A 196 -11.20 -0.60 -5.81
C ARG A 196 -12.17 -1.57 -5.13
N MET A 197 -11.84 -2.05 -3.94
CA MET A 197 -12.71 -2.93 -3.15
C MET A 197 -14.06 -2.28 -2.83
N MET A 198 -14.06 -0.99 -2.49
CA MET A 198 -15.31 -0.25 -2.21
C MET A 198 -16.23 -0.08 -3.43
N ARG A 199 -15.74 -0.36 -4.65
CA ARG A 199 -16.51 -0.33 -5.90
C ARG A 199 -17.08 -1.71 -6.31
N LEU A 200 -16.73 -2.77 -5.57
CA LEU A 200 -17.33 -4.09 -5.72
C LEU A 200 -18.75 -4.10 -5.13
#